data_b6a4d0ec141ecb5620f28929c8b8bd4e
#
_entry.id   b6a4d0ec141ecb5620f28929c8b8bd4e
#
_cell.length_a   1.000
_cell.length_b   1.000
_cell.length_c   1.000
_cell.angle_alpha   90.00
_cell.angle_beta   90.00
_cell.angle_gamma   90.00
#
_symmetry.space_group_name_H-M   'P 1'
#
loop_
_entity.id
_entity.type
_entity.pdbx_description
1 polymer ?
#
loop_
_entity_poly.entity_id
_entity_poly.type
_entity_poly.pdbx_seq_one_letter_code
_entity_poly.pdbx_strand_id
1 'polypeptide(L)'
;YDARKEMDGWSSVEYDDSLWQKAIKVRSPEGKLYPQTAPYDKVMQMYHPELKEQVNDSVYRFVLPKMIAGWAMLTVSGEAGDCIKLRFIGEEGIDFGQSDTYILKGNGEECWEPRFTWHTFREIEVISPKVALNAQSLIVKEIYTDVDETGTFVSSDTILNSIYRKYIHTQKINMHGSISSDCPHRERLAYTGDGQVLVESMLYAFDCTRFLYKWLDDIADAQNHMTGYVPHTAPFGGGGGGPAWGSAYVIMPWAYYHQYGDTILLSRHYDGMKHWIQYLGTRLDARGIVVKE
;
A
#
# COMPACT_ATOMS: atom_id res chain seq x y z
N TYR A 1 -15.49 5.81 12.27
CA TYR A 1 -15.75 4.80 13.30
C TYR A 1 -16.62 5.37 14.43
N ASP A 2 -17.62 4.63 14.88
CA ASP A 2 -18.50 5.04 15.98
C ASP A 2 -18.36 4.04 17.15
N ALA A 3 -17.58 4.41 18.16
CA ALA A 3 -17.28 3.56 19.29
C ALA A 3 -18.51 3.25 20.18
N ARG A 4 -19.56 4.05 20.10
CA ARG A 4 -20.83 3.79 20.82
C ARG A 4 -21.53 2.51 20.33
N LYS A 5 -21.16 2.04 19.13
CA LYS A 5 -21.72 0.82 18.51
C LYS A 5 -20.88 -0.42 18.79
N GLU A 6 -19.77 -0.29 19.51
CA GLU A 6 -18.96 -1.44 19.90
C GLU A 6 -19.71 -2.34 20.86
N MET A 7 -19.63 -3.61 20.60
CA MET A 7 -20.15 -4.67 21.46
C MET A 7 -18.99 -5.27 22.24
N ASP A 8 -18.82 -4.82 23.49
CA ASP A 8 -17.70 -5.24 24.32
C ASP A 8 -17.72 -6.77 24.52
N GLY A 9 -16.57 -7.41 24.33
CA GLY A 9 -16.42 -8.85 24.49
C GLY A 9 -17.02 -9.73 23.40
N TRP A 10 -17.47 -9.15 22.27
CA TRP A 10 -18.13 -9.89 21.17
C TRP A 10 -17.31 -11.09 20.63
N SER A 11 -15.99 -11.09 20.81
CA SER A 11 -15.09 -12.16 20.37
C SER A 11 -14.76 -13.15 21.51
N SER A 12 -15.32 -12.98 22.73
CA SER A 12 -15.12 -13.91 23.83
C SER A 12 -16.07 -15.11 23.72
N VAL A 13 -15.66 -16.24 24.30
CA VAL A 13 -16.48 -17.46 24.31
C VAL A 13 -17.75 -17.30 25.17
N GLU A 14 -17.70 -16.39 26.14
CA GLU A 14 -18.80 -16.11 27.09
C GLU A 14 -19.79 -15.06 26.56
N TYR A 15 -19.58 -14.52 25.35
CA TYR A 15 -20.44 -13.48 24.79
C TYR A 15 -21.84 -14.02 24.49
N ASP A 16 -22.89 -13.34 24.98
CA ASP A 16 -24.28 -13.66 24.66
C ASP A 16 -24.64 -13.12 23.25
N ASP A 17 -24.63 -14.00 22.28
CA ASP A 17 -24.99 -13.70 20.89
C ASP A 17 -26.48 -13.97 20.55
N SER A 18 -27.31 -14.16 21.56
CA SER A 18 -28.74 -14.50 21.39
C SER A 18 -29.53 -13.47 20.57
N LEU A 19 -29.09 -12.21 20.57
CA LEU A 19 -29.69 -11.12 19.80
C LEU A 19 -29.13 -11.00 18.37
N TRP A 20 -28.11 -11.79 18.02
CA TRP A 20 -27.56 -11.74 16.67
C TRP A 20 -28.42 -12.49 15.67
N GLN A 21 -28.41 -11.99 14.43
CA GLN A 21 -29.02 -12.70 13.34
C GLN A 21 -28.21 -13.96 13.02
N LYS A 22 -28.89 -15.06 12.74
CA LYS A 22 -28.22 -16.28 12.34
C LYS A 22 -27.45 -16.07 11.04
N ALA A 23 -26.20 -16.57 11.00
CA ALA A 23 -25.43 -16.57 9.78
C ALA A 23 -26.13 -17.37 8.68
N ILE A 24 -26.12 -16.83 7.46
CA ILE A 24 -26.62 -17.51 6.27
C ILE A 24 -25.47 -18.09 5.47
N LYS A 25 -25.63 -19.32 5.00
CA LYS A 25 -24.66 -19.95 4.13
C LYS A 25 -24.77 -19.37 2.72
N VAL A 26 -23.69 -18.80 2.22
CA VAL A 26 -23.58 -18.30 0.85
C VAL A 26 -22.69 -19.21 0.02
N ARG A 27 -22.74 -19.06 -1.32
CA ARG A 27 -21.80 -19.77 -2.21
C ARG A 27 -20.37 -19.32 -1.90
N SER A 28 -19.45 -20.26 -1.76
CA SER A 28 -18.03 -19.98 -1.63
C SER A 28 -17.49 -19.21 -2.85
N PRO A 29 -16.56 -18.29 -2.67
CA PRO A 29 -15.77 -17.76 -3.78
C PRO A 29 -15.12 -18.91 -4.57
N GLU A 30 -15.04 -18.73 -5.90
CA GLU A 30 -14.39 -19.70 -6.79
C GLU A 30 -12.89 -19.46 -6.80
N GLY A 31 -12.18 -19.93 -5.83
CA GLY A 31 -10.75 -19.82 -5.76
C GLY A 31 -10.15 -20.93 -4.92
N LYS A 32 -8.89 -21.23 -5.17
CA LYS A 32 -8.12 -22.13 -4.32
C LYS A 32 -7.49 -21.30 -3.19
N LEU A 33 -7.48 -21.85 -1.98
CA LEU A 33 -6.77 -21.27 -0.87
C LEU A 33 -5.30 -21.66 -0.96
N TYR A 34 -4.43 -20.65 -0.99
CA TYR A 34 -2.98 -20.83 -0.93
C TYR A 34 -2.42 -20.09 0.29
N PRO A 35 -1.36 -20.61 0.90
CA PRO A 35 -0.64 -19.82 1.91
C PRO A 35 -0.02 -18.59 1.26
N GLN A 36 -0.04 -17.46 1.94
CA GLN A 36 0.69 -16.28 1.47
C GLN A 36 2.19 -16.56 1.52
N THR A 37 2.85 -16.45 0.37
CA THR A 37 4.30 -16.65 0.25
C THR A 37 5.07 -15.35 0.32
N ALA A 38 4.43 -14.25 0.05
CA ALA A 38 4.99 -12.91 0.05
C ALA A 38 5.15 -12.33 1.47
N PRO A 39 6.09 -11.41 1.69
CA PRO A 39 6.19 -10.68 2.94
C PRO A 39 4.90 -9.93 3.27
N TYR A 40 4.59 -9.82 4.56
CA TYR A 40 3.42 -9.06 5.04
C TYR A 40 3.76 -7.58 5.18
N ASP A 41 2.75 -6.73 5.10
CA ASP A 41 2.87 -5.37 5.57
C ASP A 41 2.96 -5.38 7.10
N LYS A 42 3.91 -4.62 7.63
CA LYS A 42 4.14 -4.51 9.07
C LYS A 42 4.25 -3.06 9.49
N VAL A 43 3.94 -2.80 10.76
CA VAL A 43 4.32 -1.54 11.39
C VAL A 43 5.84 -1.54 11.56
N MET A 44 6.51 -0.74 10.74
CA MET A 44 7.98 -0.70 10.68
C MET A 44 8.56 0.36 11.61
N GLN A 45 7.82 1.44 11.84
CA GLN A 45 8.23 2.51 12.74
C GLN A 45 7.03 3.20 13.37
N MET A 46 7.23 3.70 14.61
CA MET A 46 6.27 4.55 15.31
C MET A 46 6.87 5.92 15.51
N TYR A 47 6.04 6.95 15.35
CA TYR A 47 6.41 8.35 15.54
C TYR A 47 5.50 9.00 16.56
N HIS A 48 6.05 9.91 17.34
CA HIS A 48 5.32 10.92 18.10
C HIS A 48 5.39 12.21 17.27
N PRO A 49 4.31 12.57 16.54
CA PRO A 49 4.31 13.76 15.72
C PRO A 49 4.40 15.01 16.59
N GLU A 50 5.10 16.02 16.11
CA GLU A 50 5.19 17.31 16.79
C GLU A 50 3.84 18.04 16.70
N LEU A 51 3.27 18.44 17.83
CA LEU A 51 2.16 19.38 17.85
C LEU A 51 2.71 20.78 17.51
N LYS A 52 2.65 21.12 16.22
CA LYS A 52 3.23 22.36 15.69
C LYS A 52 2.47 23.60 16.12
N GLU A 53 1.13 23.54 16.09
CA GLU A 53 0.26 24.64 16.46
C GLU A 53 -1.16 24.18 16.80
N GLN A 54 -1.83 24.93 17.65
CA GLN A 54 -3.27 24.94 17.76
C GLN A 54 -3.78 26.13 16.93
N VAL A 55 -4.38 25.83 15.77
CA VAL A 55 -4.82 26.84 14.78
C VAL A 55 -5.97 27.69 15.33
N ASN A 56 -6.87 27.03 16.10
CA ASN A 56 -7.98 27.65 16.85
C ASN A 56 -8.45 26.67 17.94
N ASP A 57 -9.51 27.02 18.66
CA ASP A 57 -10.03 26.22 19.77
C ASP A 57 -10.41 24.77 19.39
N SER A 58 -10.54 24.47 18.11
CA SER A 58 -11.03 23.17 17.61
C SER A 58 -10.07 22.49 16.65
N VAL A 59 -8.98 23.14 16.22
CA VAL A 59 -8.11 22.63 15.16
C VAL A 59 -6.66 22.61 15.62
N TYR A 60 -6.07 21.41 15.54
CA TYR A 60 -4.68 21.13 15.92
C TYR A 60 -3.93 20.61 14.71
N ARG A 61 -2.66 21.03 14.55
CA ARG A 61 -1.79 20.55 13.47
C ARG A 61 -0.59 19.81 14.04
N PHE A 62 -0.47 18.55 13.65
CA PHE A 62 0.64 17.66 13.98
C PHE A 62 1.50 17.41 12.75
N VAL A 63 2.83 17.40 12.92
CA VAL A 63 3.77 17.26 11.80
C VAL A 63 4.76 16.13 12.05
N LEU A 64 5.03 15.36 10.99
CA LEU A 64 6.05 14.32 10.95
C LEU A 64 7.35 14.84 10.32
N PRO A 65 8.51 14.24 10.63
CA PRO A 65 9.78 14.63 10.02
C PRO A 65 9.84 14.34 8.51
N LYS A 66 9.02 13.41 8.00
CA LYS A 66 8.93 13.02 6.60
C LYS A 66 7.51 12.57 6.26
N MET A 67 7.19 12.52 4.97
CA MET A 67 5.96 11.87 4.50
C MET A 67 6.06 10.36 4.69
N ILE A 68 5.00 9.71 5.13
CA ILE A 68 4.92 8.26 5.37
C ILE A 68 3.65 7.67 4.76
N ALA A 69 3.62 6.35 4.62
CA ALA A 69 2.38 5.58 4.47
C ALA A 69 2.04 4.92 5.82
N GLY A 70 0.81 5.09 6.31
CA GLY A 70 0.42 4.57 7.61
C GLY A 70 -0.86 5.18 8.16
N TRP A 71 -1.01 5.14 9.48
CA TRP A 71 -2.17 5.71 10.17
C TRP A 71 -1.80 6.33 11.51
N ALA A 72 -2.73 7.07 12.09
CA ALA A 72 -2.61 7.60 13.43
C ALA A 72 -3.40 6.76 14.44
N MET A 73 -2.81 6.48 15.58
CA MET A 73 -3.47 6.01 16.79
C MET A 73 -3.78 7.21 17.66
N LEU A 74 -5.05 7.37 18.03
CA LEU A 74 -5.58 8.49 18.80
C LEU A 74 -5.83 8.03 20.25
N THR A 75 -5.35 8.81 21.23
CA THR A 75 -5.65 8.61 22.67
C THR A 75 -6.28 9.88 23.21
N VAL A 76 -7.52 9.77 23.66
CA VAL A 76 -8.36 10.92 24.05
C VAL A 76 -9.35 10.57 25.14
N SER A 77 -9.88 11.61 25.83
CA SER A 77 -10.98 11.49 26.77
C SER A 77 -12.03 12.56 26.45
N GLY A 78 -13.29 12.17 26.41
CA GLY A 78 -14.40 13.08 26.13
C GLY A 78 -15.75 12.44 26.45
N GLU A 79 -16.82 13.10 26.04
CA GLU A 79 -18.19 12.62 26.25
C GLU A 79 -18.66 11.71 25.10
N ALA A 80 -19.65 10.87 25.38
CA ALA A 80 -20.25 10.01 24.36
C ALA A 80 -20.84 10.84 23.22
N GLY A 81 -20.37 10.56 22.00
CA GLY A 81 -20.81 11.27 20.80
C GLY A 81 -19.92 12.45 20.40
N ASP A 82 -18.91 12.80 21.19
CA ASP A 82 -17.88 13.74 20.74
C ASP A 82 -17.19 13.18 19.51
N CYS A 83 -16.96 14.05 18.53
CA CYS A 83 -16.47 13.66 17.20
C CYS A 83 -15.11 14.30 16.93
N ILE A 84 -14.15 13.48 16.59
CA ILE A 84 -12.79 13.90 16.19
C ILE A 84 -12.57 13.47 14.75
N LYS A 85 -12.15 14.43 13.89
CA LYS A 85 -11.79 14.15 12.50
C LYS A 85 -10.31 14.40 12.31
N LEU A 86 -9.63 13.39 11.72
CA LEU A 86 -8.25 13.49 11.29
C LEU A 86 -8.22 13.69 9.78
N ARG A 87 -7.57 14.73 9.30
CA ARG A 87 -7.29 14.98 7.88
C ARG A 87 -5.81 14.76 7.66
N PHE A 88 -5.48 13.98 6.66
CA PHE A 88 -4.11 13.61 6.33
C PHE A 88 -3.61 14.46 5.16
N ILE A 89 -2.59 15.26 5.42
CA ILE A 89 -2.07 16.26 4.50
C ILE A 89 -0.68 15.82 4.02
N GLY A 90 -0.45 15.88 2.71
CA GLY A 90 0.83 15.52 2.09
C GLY A 90 1.91 16.61 2.26
N GLU A 91 2.98 16.45 1.50
CA GLU A 91 4.03 17.48 1.41
C GLU A 91 3.46 18.80 0.91
N GLU A 92 4.07 19.91 1.34
CA GLU A 92 3.69 21.28 0.93
C GLU A 92 2.22 21.64 1.19
N GLY A 93 1.56 20.92 2.12
CA GLY A 93 0.17 21.18 2.49
C GLY A 93 -0.86 20.64 1.49
N ILE A 94 -0.48 19.74 0.60
CA ILE A 94 -1.39 19.16 -0.40
C ILE A 94 -2.39 18.23 0.28
N ASP A 95 -3.67 18.57 0.20
CA ASP A 95 -4.78 17.73 0.69
C ASP A 95 -5.25 16.75 -0.39
N PHE A 96 -5.01 15.48 -0.19
CA PHE A 96 -5.47 14.40 -1.07
C PHE A 96 -6.90 13.91 -0.73
N GLY A 97 -7.61 14.58 0.19
CA GLY A 97 -8.95 14.21 0.63
C GLY A 97 -8.99 13.00 1.56
N GLN A 98 -7.86 12.57 2.10
CA GLN A 98 -7.78 11.43 3.02
C GLN A 98 -8.16 11.85 4.44
N SER A 99 -9.09 11.15 5.05
CA SER A 99 -9.52 11.48 6.43
C SER A 99 -10.13 10.29 7.15
N ASP A 100 -9.98 10.28 8.47
CA ASP A 100 -10.67 9.37 9.38
C ASP A 100 -11.52 10.17 10.35
N THR A 101 -12.56 9.52 10.87
CA THR A 101 -13.44 10.12 11.87
C THR A 101 -13.68 9.11 12.99
N TYR A 102 -13.49 9.56 14.23
CA TYR A 102 -13.76 8.79 15.44
C TYR A 102 -14.84 9.47 16.27
N ILE A 103 -15.87 8.72 16.68
CA ILE A 103 -16.92 9.17 17.57
C ILE A 103 -16.76 8.42 18.90
N LEU A 104 -16.55 9.16 19.98
CA LEU A 104 -16.24 8.64 21.28
C LEU A 104 -17.41 7.87 21.91
N LYS A 105 -17.08 6.81 22.66
CA LYS A 105 -18.01 6.06 23.51
C LYS A 105 -18.32 6.80 24.82
N GLY A 106 -17.36 7.58 25.34
CA GLY A 106 -17.51 8.39 26.55
C GLY A 106 -17.19 7.62 27.84
N ASN A 107 -16.35 6.60 27.78
CA ASN A 107 -15.99 5.74 28.91
C ASN A 107 -14.63 6.08 29.55
N GLY A 108 -14.25 7.35 29.58
CA GLY A 108 -12.94 7.81 30.08
C GLY A 108 -11.91 7.93 28.98
N GLU A 109 -10.69 7.44 29.20
CA GLU A 109 -9.64 7.46 28.17
C GLU A 109 -9.90 6.36 27.14
N GLU A 110 -9.95 6.76 25.89
CA GLU A 110 -10.17 5.90 24.73
C GLU A 110 -8.95 5.91 23.82
N CYS A 111 -8.53 4.71 23.38
CA CYS A 111 -7.47 4.54 22.43
C CYS A 111 -8.05 3.90 21.16
N TRP A 112 -7.90 4.58 20.02
CA TRP A 112 -8.44 4.11 18.75
C TRP A 112 -7.43 4.25 17.62
N GLU A 113 -7.45 3.27 16.72
CA GLU A 113 -6.76 3.30 15.43
C GLU A 113 -7.60 2.58 14.36
N PRO A 114 -7.53 2.98 13.07
CA PRO A 114 -8.20 2.26 12.00
C PRO A 114 -7.57 0.88 11.79
N ARG A 115 -8.38 -0.11 11.33
CA ARG A 115 -7.92 -1.50 11.15
C ARG A 115 -7.70 -1.88 9.69
N PHE A 116 -8.41 -1.26 8.76
CA PHE A 116 -8.45 -1.70 7.36
C PHE A 116 -8.14 -0.59 6.38
N THR A 117 -7.48 0.47 6.84
CA THR A 117 -7.05 1.60 6.00
C THR A 117 -5.70 2.13 6.44
N TRP A 118 -5.03 2.78 5.51
CA TRP A 118 -3.84 3.58 5.74
C TRP A 118 -3.87 4.79 4.80
N HIS A 119 -3.10 5.79 5.10
CA HIS A 119 -3.03 7.06 4.37
C HIS A 119 -1.58 7.40 4.06
N THR A 120 -1.37 8.37 3.17
CA THR A 120 -0.03 8.89 2.88
C THR A 120 0.00 10.36 3.23
N PHE A 121 0.84 10.73 4.18
CA PHE A 121 0.80 12.07 4.77
C PHE A 121 2.13 12.45 5.43
N ARG A 122 2.30 13.74 5.62
CA ARG A 122 3.33 14.34 6.47
C ARG A 122 2.75 15.13 7.62
N GLU A 123 1.54 15.66 7.44
CA GLU A 123 0.86 16.44 8.49
C GLU A 123 -0.51 15.82 8.77
N ILE A 124 -0.98 15.97 9.99
CA ILE A 124 -2.33 15.59 10.42
C ILE A 124 -2.99 16.83 10.99
N GLU A 125 -4.05 17.28 10.33
CA GLU A 125 -4.94 18.28 10.88
C GLU A 125 -6.07 17.59 11.64
N VAL A 126 -6.14 17.80 12.95
CA VAL A 126 -7.14 17.19 13.80
C VAL A 126 -8.19 18.22 14.17
N ILE A 127 -9.43 17.95 13.77
CA ILE A 127 -10.60 18.78 14.10
C ILE A 127 -11.32 18.15 15.30
N SER A 128 -11.25 18.83 16.44
CA SER A 128 -11.74 18.35 17.73
C SER A 128 -12.42 19.49 18.49
N PRO A 129 -13.72 19.77 18.22
CA PRO A 129 -14.40 20.96 18.77
C PRO A 129 -14.62 20.95 20.29
N LYS A 130 -14.58 19.78 20.92
CA LYS A 130 -14.91 19.62 22.34
C LYS A 130 -13.82 18.95 23.16
N VAL A 131 -12.94 18.19 22.51
CA VAL A 131 -11.88 17.43 23.17
C VAL A 131 -10.56 18.11 22.97
N ALA A 132 -9.90 18.52 24.06
CA ALA A 132 -8.57 19.11 24.01
C ALA A 132 -7.50 18.04 23.69
N LEU A 133 -6.59 18.38 22.80
CA LEU A 133 -5.49 17.52 22.39
C LEU A 133 -4.15 18.08 22.87
N ASN A 134 -3.19 17.21 23.04
CA ASN A 134 -1.82 17.53 23.38
C ASN A 134 -0.83 16.69 22.54
N ALA A 135 0.47 16.85 22.77
CA ALA A 135 1.50 16.16 22.02
C ALA A 135 1.46 14.62 22.17
N GLN A 136 0.82 14.09 23.21
CA GLN A 136 0.70 12.66 23.49
C GLN A 136 -0.59 12.06 22.90
N SER A 137 -1.51 12.91 22.39
CA SER A 137 -2.79 12.43 21.85
C SER A 137 -2.66 11.59 20.58
N LEU A 138 -1.53 11.66 19.87
CA LEU A 138 -1.29 10.91 18.66
C LEU A 138 0.02 10.11 18.71
N ILE A 139 -0.07 8.86 18.26
CA ILE A 139 1.07 8.05 17.81
C ILE A 139 0.82 7.68 16.36
N VAL A 140 1.82 7.85 15.51
CA VAL A 140 1.70 7.52 14.08
C VAL A 140 2.49 6.26 13.78
N LYS A 141 1.88 5.33 13.05
CA LYS A 141 2.45 4.05 12.65
C LYS A 141 2.74 4.05 11.15
N GLU A 142 4.02 3.95 10.78
CA GLU A 142 4.46 3.79 9.39
C GLU A 142 4.40 2.31 9.02
N ILE A 143 3.78 1.99 7.88
CA ILE A 143 3.64 0.63 7.37
C ILE A 143 4.19 0.51 5.95
N TYR A 144 4.75 -0.62 5.64
CA TYR A 144 5.07 -1.10 4.29
C TYR A 144 5.38 -2.59 4.31
N THR A 145 5.48 -3.21 3.11
CA THR A 145 5.85 -4.62 2.98
C THR A 145 7.24 -4.86 3.58
N ASP A 146 7.35 -5.87 4.46
CA ASP A 146 8.56 -6.23 5.19
C ASP A 146 9.60 -6.89 4.27
N VAL A 147 10.35 -6.06 3.55
CA VAL A 147 11.48 -6.47 2.71
C VAL A 147 12.79 -5.97 3.31
N ASP A 148 13.81 -6.82 3.29
CA ASP A 148 15.14 -6.47 3.78
C ASP A 148 15.86 -5.52 2.82
N GLU A 149 16.47 -4.45 3.35
CA GLU A 149 17.43 -3.65 2.59
C GLU A 149 18.75 -4.40 2.50
N THR A 150 19.14 -4.79 1.28
CA THR A 150 20.38 -5.55 1.02
C THR A 150 21.46 -4.74 0.30
N GLY A 151 21.06 -3.61 -0.28
CA GLY A 151 21.98 -2.70 -0.97
C GLY A 151 22.31 -1.47 -0.15
N THR A 152 23.51 -0.97 -0.31
CA THR A 152 23.95 0.32 0.26
C THR A 152 24.66 1.15 -0.78
N PHE A 153 24.46 2.47 -0.74
CA PHE A 153 25.19 3.41 -1.60
C PHE A 153 25.70 4.60 -0.77
N VAL A 154 26.99 4.85 -0.87
CA VAL A 154 27.68 5.98 -0.24
C VAL A 154 28.63 6.62 -1.23
N SER A 155 28.55 7.92 -1.37
CA SER A 155 29.40 8.72 -2.25
C SER A 155 29.95 9.94 -1.50
N SER A 156 31.02 10.53 -1.99
CA SER A 156 31.48 11.85 -1.53
C SER A 156 30.53 12.99 -1.92
N ASP A 157 29.66 12.77 -2.90
CA ASP A 157 28.63 13.72 -3.33
C ASP A 157 27.37 13.57 -2.46
N THR A 158 27.04 14.62 -1.70
CA THR A 158 25.88 14.64 -0.81
C THR A 158 24.55 14.63 -1.55
N ILE A 159 24.50 15.13 -2.80
CA ILE A 159 23.29 15.11 -3.64
C ILE A 159 22.98 13.68 -4.04
N LEU A 160 23.97 12.93 -4.51
CA LEU A 160 23.78 11.51 -4.87
C LEU A 160 23.32 10.69 -3.66
N ASN A 161 23.92 10.91 -2.49
CA ASN A 161 23.48 10.24 -1.27
C ASN A 161 22.03 10.61 -0.89
N SER A 162 21.64 11.87 -1.12
CA SER A 162 20.27 12.32 -0.87
C SER A 162 19.27 11.69 -1.83
N ILE A 163 19.62 11.59 -3.11
CA ILE A 163 18.80 10.91 -4.13
C ILE A 163 18.57 9.46 -3.74
N TYR A 164 19.64 8.73 -3.37
CA TYR A 164 19.54 7.34 -2.97
C TYR A 164 18.61 7.16 -1.75
N ARG A 165 18.80 7.95 -0.68
CA ARG A 165 17.93 7.88 0.51
C ARG A 165 16.47 8.18 0.20
N LYS A 166 16.22 9.17 -0.68
CA LYS A 166 14.86 9.50 -1.11
C LYS A 166 14.24 8.37 -1.94
N TYR A 167 15.03 7.74 -2.83
CA TYR A 167 14.59 6.57 -3.58
C TYR A 167 14.18 5.43 -2.64
N ILE A 168 15.04 5.03 -1.69
CA ILE A 168 14.74 3.98 -0.72
C ILE A 168 13.45 4.28 0.05
N HIS A 169 13.30 5.50 0.52
CA HIS A 169 12.11 5.93 1.24
C HIS A 169 10.85 5.90 0.37
N THR A 170 10.91 6.48 -0.83
CA THR A 170 9.80 6.48 -1.79
C THR A 170 9.39 5.06 -2.16
N GLN A 171 10.37 4.18 -2.42
CA GLN A 171 10.09 2.80 -2.76
C GLN A 171 9.34 2.09 -1.61
N LYS A 172 9.78 2.26 -0.36
CA LYS A 172 9.11 1.66 0.80
C LYS A 172 7.65 2.09 0.95
N ILE A 173 7.36 3.40 0.88
CA ILE A 173 5.98 3.89 1.02
C ILE A 173 5.05 3.53 -0.15
N ASN A 174 5.61 2.98 -1.24
CA ASN A 174 4.85 2.44 -2.36
C ASN A 174 4.69 0.90 -2.31
N MET A 175 5.41 0.21 -1.41
CA MET A 175 5.35 -1.25 -1.29
C MET A 175 4.30 -1.68 -0.27
N HIS A 176 3.14 -2.12 -0.73
CA HIS A 176 2.07 -2.64 0.12
C HIS A 176 1.45 -3.90 -0.48
N GLY A 177 1.22 -4.93 0.34
CA GLY A 177 0.66 -6.19 -0.12
C GLY A 177 1.55 -6.93 -1.14
N SER A 178 2.87 -6.69 -1.08
CA SER A 178 3.86 -7.24 -2.02
C SER A 178 3.60 -6.88 -3.48
N ILE A 179 3.17 -5.64 -3.69
CA ILE A 179 3.17 -4.95 -4.98
C ILE A 179 3.78 -3.56 -4.78
N SER A 180 4.27 -2.94 -5.85
CA SER A 180 4.67 -1.53 -5.83
C SER A 180 3.63 -0.71 -6.57
N SER A 181 3.06 0.28 -5.88
CA SER A 181 2.14 1.23 -6.51
C SER A 181 2.92 2.33 -7.25
N ASP A 182 2.23 3.02 -8.16
CA ASP A 182 2.74 4.23 -8.80
C ASP A 182 2.76 5.41 -7.81
N CYS A 183 1.70 5.52 -7.00
CA CYS A 183 1.54 6.57 -6.02
C CYS A 183 0.69 6.09 -4.82
N PRO A 184 1.20 6.26 -3.57
CA PRO A 184 0.53 5.71 -2.39
C PRO A 184 -0.63 6.58 -1.88
N HIS A 185 -0.87 7.76 -2.47
CA HIS A 185 -1.84 8.75 -2.00
C HIS A 185 -3.12 8.83 -2.83
N ARG A 186 -3.20 8.14 -3.98
CA ARG A 186 -4.37 8.14 -4.87
C ARG A 186 -4.92 6.73 -5.04
N GLU A 187 -4.86 6.18 -6.27
CA GLU A 187 -5.47 4.90 -6.62
C GLU A 187 -4.76 3.68 -6.02
N ARG A 188 -3.48 3.78 -5.68
CA ARG A 188 -2.68 2.71 -5.04
C ARG A 188 -2.66 1.41 -5.83
N LEU A 189 -2.70 1.52 -7.15
CA LEU A 189 -2.69 0.38 -8.06
C LEU A 189 -1.26 -0.01 -8.43
N ALA A 190 -1.05 -1.30 -8.60
CA ALA A 190 0.24 -1.86 -9.01
C ALA A 190 0.40 -1.74 -10.52
N TYR A 191 0.78 -0.57 -11.00
CA TYR A 191 1.08 -0.36 -12.41
C TYR A 191 2.34 -1.12 -12.80
N THR A 192 2.18 -2.03 -13.75
CA THR A 192 3.26 -2.93 -14.19
C THR A 192 4.37 -2.17 -14.93
N GLY A 193 4.02 -1.07 -15.64
CA GLY A 193 4.99 -0.19 -16.27
C GLY A 193 5.95 0.45 -15.28
N ASP A 194 5.42 0.95 -14.17
CA ASP A 194 6.21 1.51 -13.07
C ASP A 194 7.09 0.42 -12.45
N GLY A 195 6.52 -0.77 -12.24
CA GLY A 195 7.25 -1.92 -11.72
C GLY A 195 8.45 -2.29 -12.58
N GLN A 196 8.29 -2.37 -13.90
CA GLN A 196 9.41 -2.75 -14.79
C GLN A 196 10.51 -1.70 -14.85
N VAL A 197 10.16 -0.41 -14.79
CA VAL A 197 11.16 0.68 -14.81
C VAL A 197 12.00 0.67 -13.53
N LEU A 198 11.38 0.30 -12.39
CA LEU A 198 12.02 0.31 -11.08
C LEU A 198 12.67 -1.02 -10.69
N VAL A 199 12.36 -2.14 -11.39
CA VAL A 199 12.74 -3.49 -10.93
C VAL A 199 14.24 -3.64 -10.68
N GLU A 200 15.10 -3.14 -11.56
CA GLU A 200 16.56 -3.27 -11.39
C GLU A 200 17.04 -2.52 -10.14
N SER A 201 16.56 -1.29 -9.93
CA SER A 201 16.92 -0.52 -8.74
C SER A 201 16.35 -1.14 -7.46
N MET A 202 15.16 -1.76 -7.54
CA MET A 202 14.59 -2.53 -6.41
C MET A 202 15.48 -3.72 -6.06
N LEU A 203 15.92 -4.48 -7.05
CA LEU A 203 16.79 -5.65 -6.88
C LEU A 203 18.16 -5.31 -6.32
N TYR A 204 18.70 -4.10 -6.61
CA TYR A 204 19.94 -3.62 -5.99
C TYR A 204 19.78 -3.16 -4.56
N ALA A 205 18.59 -2.70 -4.19
CA ALA A 205 18.34 -2.08 -2.89
C ALA A 205 17.76 -3.03 -1.86
N PHE A 206 16.95 -4.00 -2.30
CA PHE A 206 16.14 -4.86 -1.42
C PHE A 206 16.24 -6.33 -1.81
N ASP A 207 16.01 -7.23 -0.85
CA ASP A 207 15.67 -8.62 -1.17
C ASP A 207 14.23 -8.69 -1.68
N CYS A 208 14.08 -8.64 -2.99
CA CYS A 208 12.78 -8.71 -3.65
C CYS A 208 12.36 -10.13 -4.04
N THR A 209 13.05 -11.18 -3.57
CA THR A 209 12.79 -12.56 -3.99
C THR A 209 11.32 -12.94 -3.86
N ARG A 210 10.78 -12.94 -2.63
CA ARG A 210 9.38 -13.30 -2.38
C ARG A 210 8.39 -12.28 -2.91
N PHE A 211 8.78 -11.00 -2.91
CA PHE A 211 7.98 -9.90 -3.45
C PHE A 211 7.69 -10.09 -4.93
N LEU A 212 8.72 -10.37 -5.74
CA LEU A 212 8.57 -10.58 -7.18
C LEU A 212 7.88 -11.89 -7.52
N TYR A 213 8.09 -12.96 -6.74
CA TYR A 213 7.32 -14.20 -6.91
C TYR A 213 5.83 -13.95 -6.86
N LYS A 214 5.37 -13.23 -5.82
CA LYS A 214 3.95 -12.93 -5.66
C LYS A 214 3.44 -12.01 -6.77
N TRP A 215 4.15 -10.92 -7.06
CA TRP A 215 3.66 -9.96 -8.04
C TRP A 215 3.63 -10.51 -9.47
N LEU A 216 4.57 -11.37 -9.83
CA LEU A 216 4.53 -12.06 -11.12
C LEU A 216 3.40 -13.09 -11.20
N ASP A 217 3.07 -13.76 -10.11
CA ASP A 217 1.86 -14.61 -10.05
C ASP A 217 0.59 -13.75 -10.24
N ASP A 218 0.49 -12.57 -9.64
CA ASP A 218 -0.63 -11.65 -9.87
C ASP A 218 -0.73 -11.21 -11.34
N ILE A 219 0.40 -10.95 -12.00
CA ILE A 219 0.42 -10.60 -13.42
C ILE A 219 -0.07 -11.79 -14.27
N ALA A 220 0.36 -13.01 -13.91
CA ALA A 220 -0.08 -14.23 -14.57
C ALA A 220 -1.60 -14.44 -14.43
N ASP A 221 -2.13 -14.25 -13.22
CA ASP A 221 -3.55 -14.38 -12.93
C ASP A 221 -4.40 -13.30 -13.64
N ALA A 222 -3.83 -12.10 -13.80
CA ALA A 222 -4.48 -10.99 -14.50
C ALA A 222 -4.41 -11.11 -16.04
N GLN A 223 -3.50 -11.94 -16.57
CA GLN A 223 -3.37 -12.13 -18.01
C GLN A 223 -4.64 -12.74 -18.62
N ASN A 224 -5.10 -12.18 -19.73
CA ASN A 224 -6.20 -12.77 -20.48
C ASN A 224 -5.73 -14.06 -21.18
N HIS A 225 -6.18 -15.21 -20.68
CA HIS A 225 -5.77 -16.53 -21.17
C HIS A 225 -6.21 -16.84 -22.60
N MET A 226 -7.20 -16.10 -23.16
CA MET A 226 -7.63 -16.30 -24.54
C MET A 226 -6.79 -15.51 -25.54
N THR A 227 -6.38 -14.30 -25.17
CA THR A 227 -5.68 -13.38 -26.08
C THR A 227 -4.20 -13.21 -25.80
N GLY A 228 -3.76 -13.48 -24.57
CA GLY A 228 -2.42 -13.20 -24.09
C GLY A 228 -2.22 -11.77 -23.58
N TYR A 229 -3.26 -10.93 -23.63
CA TYR A 229 -3.23 -9.55 -23.15
C TYR A 229 -2.86 -9.47 -21.66
N VAL A 230 -1.93 -8.56 -21.31
CA VAL A 230 -1.56 -8.25 -19.94
C VAL A 230 -2.03 -6.82 -19.60
N PRO A 231 -2.85 -6.65 -18.55
CA PRO A 231 -3.37 -5.32 -18.18
C PRO A 231 -2.29 -4.40 -17.60
N HIS A 232 -2.58 -3.10 -17.51
CA HIS A 232 -1.67 -2.12 -16.93
C HIS A 232 -1.40 -2.34 -15.45
N THR A 233 -2.36 -2.92 -14.73
CA THR A 233 -2.26 -3.17 -13.29
C THR A 233 -2.52 -4.63 -12.95
N ALA A 234 -1.82 -5.16 -11.96
CA ALA A 234 -2.01 -6.47 -11.39
C ALA A 234 -1.71 -6.43 -9.88
N PRO A 235 -2.58 -7.04 -9.02
CA PRO A 235 -3.64 -8.02 -9.29
C PRO A 235 -4.95 -7.44 -9.85
N PHE A 236 -5.21 -6.16 -9.68
CA PHE A 236 -6.46 -5.53 -10.15
C PHE A 236 -6.31 -5.13 -11.61
N GLY A 237 -6.69 -6.03 -12.52
CA GLY A 237 -6.59 -5.81 -13.95
C GLY A 237 -7.36 -4.57 -14.40
N GLY A 238 -6.66 -3.52 -14.82
CA GLY A 238 -7.23 -2.29 -15.31
C GLY A 238 -6.44 -1.67 -16.45
N GLY A 239 -7.10 -0.87 -17.26
CA GLY A 239 -6.48 -0.14 -18.35
C GLY A 239 -6.15 -0.97 -19.59
N GLY A 240 -5.63 -0.32 -20.61
CA GLY A 240 -5.12 -0.90 -21.84
C GLY A 240 -3.76 -1.60 -21.63
N GLY A 241 -3.43 -2.59 -22.46
CA GLY A 241 -2.22 -3.37 -22.38
C GLY A 241 -1.10 -2.85 -23.26
N GLY A 242 -0.76 -1.60 -23.15
CA GLY A 242 0.33 -1.02 -23.95
C GLY A 242 1.64 -1.79 -23.78
N PRO A 243 2.48 -1.84 -24.81
CA PRO A 243 3.74 -2.61 -24.78
C PRO A 243 4.62 -2.22 -23.59
N ALA A 244 4.58 -0.94 -23.18
CA ALA A 244 5.39 -0.42 -22.09
C ALA A 244 4.96 -0.97 -20.71
N TRP A 245 3.70 -1.34 -20.51
CA TRP A 245 3.20 -1.90 -19.26
C TRP A 245 3.21 -3.42 -19.25
N GLY A 246 2.54 -4.05 -20.23
CA GLY A 246 2.45 -5.51 -20.31
C GLY A 246 3.80 -6.22 -20.45
N SER A 247 4.82 -5.56 -21.01
CA SER A 247 6.17 -6.11 -21.12
C SER A 247 6.88 -6.31 -19.77
N ALA A 248 6.35 -5.75 -18.68
CA ALA A 248 6.80 -6.07 -17.33
C ALA A 248 6.81 -7.57 -17.07
N TYR A 249 5.85 -8.28 -17.66
CA TYR A 249 5.77 -9.74 -17.53
C TYR A 249 6.96 -10.51 -18.14
N VAL A 250 7.73 -9.86 -19.01
CA VAL A 250 8.97 -10.41 -19.58
C VAL A 250 10.22 -9.81 -18.92
N ILE A 251 10.19 -8.49 -18.68
CA ILE A 251 11.33 -7.73 -18.19
C ILE A 251 11.64 -8.07 -16.72
N MET A 252 10.63 -8.17 -15.88
CA MET A 252 10.83 -8.40 -14.43
C MET A 252 11.44 -9.79 -14.13
N PRO A 253 10.95 -10.92 -14.73
CA PRO A 253 11.59 -12.22 -14.54
C PRO A 253 13.01 -12.26 -15.09
N TRP A 254 13.28 -11.52 -16.17
CA TRP A 254 14.61 -11.43 -16.75
C TRP A 254 15.58 -10.66 -15.85
N ALA A 255 15.16 -9.51 -15.31
CA ALA A 255 15.95 -8.74 -14.34
C ALA A 255 16.24 -9.56 -13.08
N TYR A 256 15.24 -10.30 -12.58
CA TYR A 256 15.40 -11.21 -11.45
C TYR A 256 16.46 -12.28 -11.71
N TYR A 257 16.41 -12.94 -12.89
CA TYR A 257 17.42 -13.91 -13.28
C TYR A 257 18.83 -13.30 -13.34
N HIS A 258 18.96 -12.10 -13.87
CA HIS A 258 20.26 -11.40 -13.92
C HIS A 258 20.83 -11.11 -12.53
N GLN A 259 19.96 -10.78 -11.58
CA GLN A 259 20.38 -10.43 -10.22
C GLN A 259 20.75 -11.67 -9.39
N TYR A 260 19.95 -12.73 -9.47
CA TYR A 260 20.07 -13.87 -8.57
C TYR A 260 20.60 -15.15 -9.23
N GLY A 261 20.70 -15.22 -10.56
CA GLY A 261 21.04 -16.43 -11.31
C GLY A 261 19.97 -17.52 -11.25
N ASP A 262 18.78 -17.21 -10.68
CA ASP A 262 17.70 -18.15 -10.48
C ASP A 262 16.74 -18.14 -11.67
N THR A 263 16.54 -19.31 -12.30
CA THR A 263 15.70 -19.50 -13.48
C THR A 263 14.25 -19.85 -13.17
N ILE A 264 13.88 -19.97 -11.88
CA ILE A 264 12.55 -20.47 -11.49
C ILE A 264 11.45 -19.56 -12.02
N LEU A 265 11.57 -18.23 -11.88
CA LEU A 265 10.56 -17.30 -12.38
C LEU A 265 10.47 -17.32 -13.91
N LEU A 266 11.58 -17.44 -14.63
CA LEU A 266 11.58 -17.59 -16.09
C LEU A 266 10.84 -18.87 -16.49
N SER A 267 11.12 -20.00 -15.84
CA SER A 267 10.47 -21.28 -16.14
C SER A 267 9.00 -21.25 -15.82
N ARG A 268 8.64 -20.72 -14.66
CA ARG A 268 7.25 -20.65 -14.15
C ARG A 268 6.34 -19.82 -15.04
N HIS A 269 6.82 -18.71 -15.56
CA HIS A 269 6.04 -17.74 -16.33
C HIS A 269 6.29 -17.80 -17.84
N TYR A 270 7.10 -18.75 -18.32
CA TYR A 270 7.53 -18.81 -19.72
C TYR A 270 6.37 -18.81 -20.73
N ASP A 271 5.36 -19.62 -20.49
CA ASP A 271 4.22 -19.70 -21.39
C ASP A 271 3.38 -18.41 -21.40
N GLY A 272 3.22 -17.77 -20.26
CA GLY A 272 2.55 -16.49 -20.16
C GLY A 272 3.33 -15.37 -20.85
N MET A 273 4.65 -15.30 -20.66
CA MET A 273 5.54 -14.37 -21.39
C MET A 273 5.45 -14.56 -22.90
N LYS A 274 5.51 -15.81 -23.36
CA LYS A 274 5.36 -16.16 -24.78
C LYS A 274 4.00 -15.74 -25.33
N HIS A 275 2.94 -15.95 -24.56
CA HIS A 275 1.59 -15.58 -24.97
C HIS A 275 1.43 -14.05 -25.08
N TRP A 276 2.06 -13.28 -24.18
CA TRP A 276 2.15 -11.83 -24.30
C TRP A 276 2.84 -11.38 -25.59
N ILE A 277 3.98 -11.96 -25.94
CA ILE A 277 4.71 -11.65 -27.18
C ILE A 277 3.88 -12.01 -28.41
N GLN A 278 3.15 -13.12 -28.38
CA GLN A 278 2.22 -13.50 -29.45
C GLN A 278 1.06 -12.49 -29.59
N TYR A 279 0.51 -12.01 -28.47
CA TYR A 279 -0.49 -10.94 -28.48
C TYR A 279 0.06 -9.67 -29.15
N LEU A 280 1.24 -9.21 -28.80
CA LEU A 280 1.89 -8.06 -29.45
C LEU A 280 2.05 -8.29 -30.96
N GLY A 281 2.39 -9.51 -31.38
CA GLY A 281 2.46 -9.89 -32.78
C GLY A 281 1.13 -9.68 -33.56
N THR A 282 0.00 -9.76 -32.91
CA THR A 282 -1.33 -9.46 -33.52
C THR A 282 -1.60 -7.96 -33.67
N ARG A 283 -0.78 -7.10 -33.08
CA ARG A 283 -0.93 -5.63 -33.05
C ARG A 283 0.04 -4.89 -33.94
N LEU A 284 0.82 -5.61 -34.74
CA LEU A 284 1.82 -5.04 -35.65
C LEU A 284 1.16 -4.46 -36.91
N ASP A 285 1.69 -3.33 -37.36
CA ASP A 285 1.40 -2.82 -38.70
C ASP A 285 2.32 -3.49 -39.76
N ALA A 286 2.18 -3.07 -40.99
CA ALA A 286 2.98 -3.60 -42.13
C ALA A 286 4.51 -3.35 -41.97
N ARG A 287 4.90 -2.45 -41.07
CA ARG A 287 6.31 -2.15 -40.75
C ARG A 287 6.85 -2.94 -39.58
N GLY A 288 6.00 -3.77 -38.94
CA GLY A 288 6.37 -4.51 -37.75
C GLY A 288 6.34 -3.66 -36.45
N ILE A 289 5.59 -2.55 -36.44
CA ILE A 289 5.44 -1.66 -35.30
C ILE A 289 4.11 -1.95 -34.60
N VAL A 290 4.11 -2.05 -33.26
CA VAL A 290 2.88 -2.15 -32.49
C VAL A 290 2.13 -0.82 -32.55
N VAL A 291 0.95 -0.79 -33.13
CA VAL A 291 0.16 0.44 -33.41
C VAL A 291 -1.19 0.52 -32.72
N LYS A 292 -1.61 -0.55 -32.02
CA LYS A 292 -2.87 -0.60 -31.28
C LYS A 292 -2.67 -1.30 -29.92
N GLU A 293 -3.23 -0.71 -28.91
CA GLU A 293 -3.35 -1.31 -27.57
C GLU A 293 -4.61 -2.19 -27.45
#